data_087d7ef556bcb65a8873471c5216663b
#
_entry.id   087d7ef556bcb65a8873471c5216663b
#
_cell.length_a   1.000
_cell.length_b   1.000
_cell.length_c   1.000
_cell.angle_alpha   90.00
_cell.angle_beta   90.00
_cell.angle_gamma   90.00
#
_symmetry.space_group_name_H-M   'P 1'
#
loop_
_entity.id
_entity.type
_entity.pdbx_description
1 polymer ?
#
loop_
_entity_poly.entity_id
_entity_poly.type
_entity_poly.pdbx_seq_one_letter_code
_entity_poly.pdbx_strand_id
1 'polypeptide(L)'
;DWRNRASYIEMLGVAATPAARQQLTEMAELREPRVVGVALNALGQVVPAGDSALLALARTKLAAADLGVRSAAIGILDREKNPAWVRDFAASYRRAEADPENDARLAAVNALADIGDLSPAARADVEASFLAAFPRSPDYLTRRLVAQRFGDATLRRYWGPVFPIETGRSMEEYRDLARRYILGQARPGSVTIETDRGNVVLQLYAYEAPLTVENFLRLADRRYFDGGRWHRVVPNFVIQDGDPRGDGSGGPGTVIRDEINRRRYDRGALGMALSGPDTGGSQFFITHSPQPHLDGGYTVFGHVVAGWDVLDLIVQGDRIRRIAR
;
A
#
# COMPACT_ATOMS: atom_id res chain seq x y z
N ASP A 1 19.54 2.17 -12.32
CA ASP A 1 18.41 2.44 -11.44
C ASP A 1 17.34 1.36 -11.66
N TRP A 2 16.77 0.82 -10.60
CA TRP A 2 15.74 -0.21 -10.68
C TRP A 2 14.47 0.28 -11.40
N ARG A 3 14.14 1.57 -11.35
CA ARG A 3 12.97 2.17 -12.04
C ARG A 3 13.09 2.08 -13.55
N ASN A 4 14.29 2.38 -14.10
CA ASN A 4 14.53 2.23 -15.53
C ASN A 4 14.37 0.78 -15.96
N ARG A 5 14.79 -0.16 -15.10
CA ARG A 5 14.57 -1.60 -15.33
C ARG A 5 13.10 -1.98 -15.25
N ALA A 6 12.35 -1.41 -14.29
CA ALA A 6 10.91 -1.63 -14.19
C ALA A 6 10.17 -1.16 -15.44
N SER A 7 10.45 0.05 -15.94
CA SER A 7 9.86 0.53 -17.20
C SER A 7 10.24 -0.33 -18.40
N TYR A 8 11.46 -0.83 -18.45
CA TYR A 8 11.87 -1.77 -19.50
C TYR A 8 11.12 -3.11 -19.40
N ILE A 9 10.92 -3.64 -18.18
CA ILE A 9 10.14 -4.84 -17.91
C ILE A 9 8.68 -4.68 -18.37
N GLU A 10 8.07 -3.54 -18.10
CA GLU A 10 6.72 -3.22 -18.57
C GLU A 10 6.62 -3.26 -20.11
N MET A 11 7.60 -2.67 -20.80
CA MET A 11 7.65 -2.76 -22.26
C MET A 11 7.82 -4.20 -22.75
N LEU A 12 8.64 -5.02 -22.10
CA LEU A 12 8.77 -6.45 -22.42
C LEU A 12 7.45 -7.20 -22.21
N GLY A 13 6.71 -6.85 -21.15
CA GLY A 13 5.38 -7.38 -20.89
C GLY A 13 4.39 -7.06 -22.00
N VAL A 14 4.41 -5.83 -22.53
CA VAL A 14 3.58 -5.43 -23.67
C VAL A 14 4.01 -6.15 -24.95
N ALA A 15 5.30 -6.31 -25.19
CA ALA A 15 5.82 -6.97 -26.40
C ALA A 15 5.45 -8.46 -26.46
N ALA A 16 5.39 -9.17 -25.33
CA ALA A 16 4.96 -10.56 -25.14
C ALA A 16 5.61 -11.59 -26.07
N THR A 17 6.78 -11.28 -26.67
CA THR A 17 7.51 -12.18 -27.56
C THR A 17 8.25 -13.28 -26.78
N PRO A 18 8.65 -14.40 -27.40
CA PRO A 18 9.46 -15.42 -26.74
C PRO A 18 10.76 -14.88 -26.16
N ALA A 19 11.44 -13.97 -26.87
CA ALA A 19 12.66 -13.31 -26.39
C ALA A 19 12.36 -12.40 -25.17
N ALA A 20 11.24 -11.67 -25.18
CA ALA A 20 10.81 -10.87 -24.03
C ALA A 20 10.52 -11.75 -22.81
N ARG A 21 9.85 -12.89 -22.98
CA ARG A 21 9.58 -13.84 -21.88
C ARG A 21 10.87 -14.38 -21.28
N GLN A 22 11.86 -14.72 -22.11
CA GLN A 22 13.17 -15.18 -21.63
C GLN A 22 13.84 -14.10 -20.78
N GLN A 23 13.87 -12.85 -21.26
CA GLN A 23 14.45 -11.72 -20.50
C GLN A 23 13.71 -11.47 -19.19
N LEU A 24 12.38 -11.53 -19.19
CA LEU A 24 11.57 -11.40 -17.97
C LEU A 24 11.91 -12.51 -16.95
N THR A 25 12.12 -13.74 -17.42
CA THR A 25 12.52 -14.86 -16.55
C THR A 25 13.90 -14.61 -15.93
N GLU A 26 14.86 -14.14 -16.73
CA GLU A 26 16.18 -13.77 -16.23
C GLU A 26 16.12 -12.63 -15.19
N MET A 27 15.25 -11.64 -15.42
CA MET A 27 15.03 -10.54 -14.48
C MET A 27 14.34 -10.98 -13.17
N ALA A 28 13.49 -12.00 -13.22
CA ALA A 28 12.87 -12.60 -12.04
C ALA A 28 13.87 -13.37 -11.14
N GLU A 29 15.10 -13.62 -11.62
CA GLU A 29 16.18 -14.25 -10.86
C GLU A 29 17.21 -13.27 -10.30
N LEU A 30 17.05 -11.97 -10.57
CA LEU A 30 17.96 -10.94 -10.05
C LEU A 30 17.88 -10.79 -8.53
N ARG A 31 18.86 -10.07 -7.96
CA ARG A 31 18.91 -9.81 -6.51
C ARG A 31 18.07 -8.60 -6.05
N GLU A 32 17.69 -7.70 -6.96
CA GLU A 32 16.92 -6.51 -6.62
C GLU A 32 15.42 -6.86 -6.50
N PRO A 33 14.84 -6.88 -5.30
CA PRO A 33 13.47 -7.40 -5.11
C PRO A 33 12.41 -6.66 -5.91
N ARG A 34 12.54 -5.33 -6.06
CA ARG A 34 11.59 -4.51 -6.82
C ARG A 34 11.58 -4.89 -8.30
N VAL A 35 12.75 -5.17 -8.86
CA VAL A 35 12.87 -5.67 -10.25
C VAL A 35 12.24 -7.06 -10.36
N VAL A 36 12.52 -7.94 -9.41
CA VAL A 36 11.96 -9.30 -9.37
C VAL A 36 10.44 -9.27 -9.30
N GLY A 37 9.86 -8.45 -8.43
CA GLY A 37 8.40 -8.32 -8.28
C GLY A 37 7.74 -7.85 -9.58
N VAL A 38 8.28 -6.81 -10.23
CA VAL A 38 7.75 -6.31 -11.52
C VAL A 38 7.90 -7.36 -12.62
N ALA A 39 9.03 -8.09 -12.68
CA ALA A 39 9.25 -9.14 -13.67
C ALA A 39 8.27 -10.33 -13.49
N LEU A 40 8.00 -10.74 -12.25
CA LEU A 40 6.99 -11.77 -11.95
C LEU A 40 5.59 -11.32 -12.36
N ASN A 41 5.21 -10.08 -12.07
CA ASN A 41 3.91 -9.53 -12.49
C ASN A 41 3.78 -9.53 -14.02
N ALA A 42 4.82 -9.10 -14.74
CA ALA A 42 4.83 -9.13 -16.20
C ALA A 42 4.76 -10.57 -16.77
N LEU A 43 5.51 -11.52 -16.18
CA LEU A 43 5.41 -12.94 -16.54
C LEU A 43 4.00 -13.49 -16.32
N GLY A 44 3.38 -13.14 -15.20
CA GLY A 44 2.00 -13.51 -14.90
C GLY A 44 0.98 -13.01 -15.92
N GLN A 45 1.27 -11.92 -16.64
CA GLN A 45 0.39 -11.39 -17.69
C GLN A 45 0.63 -12.04 -19.06
N VAL A 46 1.89 -12.36 -19.41
CA VAL A 46 2.27 -12.77 -20.77
C VAL A 46 2.44 -14.28 -20.92
N VAL A 47 2.61 -15.01 -19.83
CA VAL A 47 2.73 -16.47 -19.85
C VAL A 47 1.36 -17.06 -19.54
N PRO A 48 0.88 -18.03 -20.36
CA PRO A 48 -0.39 -18.71 -20.12
C PRO A 48 -0.46 -19.37 -18.74
N ALA A 49 -1.67 -19.52 -18.21
CA ALA A 49 -1.92 -20.35 -17.04
C ALA A 49 -1.49 -21.80 -17.31
N GLY A 50 -1.07 -22.53 -16.28
CA GLY A 50 -0.60 -23.91 -16.41
C GLY A 50 0.86 -24.07 -16.85
N ASP A 51 1.59 -22.99 -17.10
CA ASP A 51 3.02 -23.08 -17.45
C ASP A 51 3.84 -23.60 -16.27
N SER A 52 4.36 -24.82 -16.40
CA SER A 52 5.05 -25.52 -15.31
C SER A 52 6.33 -24.84 -14.84
N ALA A 53 7.05 -24.14 -15.73
CA ALA A 53 8.28 -23.43 -15.40
C ALA A 53 7.96 -22.18 -14.58
N LEU A 54 6.94 -21.40 -14.99
CA LEU A 54 6.49 -20.23 -14.26
C LEU A 54 5.91 -20.62 -12.89
N LEU A 55 5.13 -21.67 -12.80
CA LEU A 55 4.58 -22.18 -11.54
C LEU A 55 5.69 -22.65 -10.58
N ALA A 56 6.71 -23.35 -11.08
CA ALA A 56 7.87 -23.75 -10.28
C ALA A 56 8.64 -22.54 -9.76
N LEU A 57 8.89 -21.54 -10.61
CA LEU A 57 9.53 -20.28 -10.24
C LEU A 57 8.72 -19.57 -9.15
N ALA A 58 7.43 -19.35 -9.36
CA ALA A 58 6.54 -18.70 -8.41
C ALA A 58 6.53 -19.40 -7.04
N ARG A 59 6.49 -20.74 -7.00
CA ARG A 59 6.56 -21.48 -5.74
C ARG A 59 7.85 -21.21 -4.96
N THR A 60 8.99 -21.11 -5.63
CA THR A 60 10.26 -20.77 -4.94
C THR A 60 10.20 -19.37 -4.34
N LYS A 61 9.53 -18.42 -5.01
CA LYS A 61 9.41 -17.00 -4.60
C LYS A 61 8.42 -16.77 -3.45
N LEU A 62 7.55 -17.74 -3.11
CA LEU A 62 6.71 -17.68 -1.89
C LEU A 62 7.54 -17.56 -0.60
N ALA A 63 8.79 -17.99 -0.63
CA ALA A 63 9.71 -17.90 0.51
C ALA A 63 10.57 -16.62 0.50
N ALA A 64 10.42 -15.74 -0.48
CA ALA A 64 11.21 -14.52 -0.59
C ALA A 64 11.06 -13.62 0.65
N ALA A 65 12.13 -12.92 1.02
CA ALA A 65 12.09 -11.96 2.14
C ALA A 65 11.22 -10.75 1.79
N ASP A 66 11.21 -10.31 0.54
CA ASP A 66 10.46 -9.15 0.08
C ASP A 66 8.97 -9.48 -0.11
N LEU A 67 8.10 -8.62 0.43
CA LEU A 67 6.65 -8.79 0.40
C LEU A 67 6.06 -8.66 -1.02
N GLY A 68 6.59 -7.75 -1.84
CA GLY A 68 6.12 -7.55 -3.22
C GLY A 68 6.44 -8.76 -4.11
N VAL A 69 7.61 -9.38 -3.90
CA VAL A 69 7.97 -10.64 -4.58
C VAL A 69 7.03 -11.77 -4.18
N ARG A 70 6.70 -11.90 -2.88
CA ARG A 70 5.73 -12.92 -2.42
C ARG A 70 4.34 -12.66 -2.96
N SER A 71 3.88 -11.40 -2.95
CA SER A 71 2.56 -11.03 -3.48
C SER A 71 2.44 -11.37 -4.97
N ALA A 72 3.45 -11.03 -5.78
CA ALA A 72 3.48 -11.38 -7.20
C ALA A 72 3.48 -12.90 -7.43
N ALA A 73 4.24 -13.64 -6.65
CA ALA A 73 4.30 -15.11 -6.72
C ALA A 73 2.95 -15.74 -6.38
N ILE A 74 2.26 -15.26 -5.34
CA ILE A 74 0.90 -15.69 -4.99
C ILE A 74 -0.04 -15.42 -6.15
N GLY A 75 0.00 -14.23 -6.74
CA GLY A 75 -0.87 -13.88 -7.88
C GLY A 75 -0.69 -14.79 -9.09
N ILE A 76 0.53 -15.24 -9.38
CA ILE A 76 0.79 -16.24 -10.45
C ILE A 76 0.14 -17.58 -10.13
N LEU A 77 0.38 -18.09 -8.91
CA LEU A 77 -0.12 -19.41 -8.48
C LEU A 77 -1.66 -19.41 -8.34
N ASP A 78 -2.22 -18.32 -7.84
CA ASP A 78 -3.67 -18.20 -7.63
C ASP A 78 -4.47 -18.32 -8.93
N ARG A 79 -3.89 -18.05 -10.10
CA ARG A 79 -4.54 -18.25 -11.41
C ARG A 79 -5.01 -19.67 -11.63
N GLU A 80 -4.35 -20.65 -11.02
CA GLU A 80 -4.64 -22.09 -11.18
C GLU A 80 -5.71 -22.60 -10.22
N LYS A 81 -6.03 -21.85 -9.17
CA LYS A 81 -6.99 -22.24 -8.12
C LYS A 81 -6.76 -23.68 -7.60
N ASN A 82 -5.51 -24.09 -7.45
CA ASN A 82 -5.16 -25.48 -7.13
C ASN A 82 -5.20 -25.76 -5.61
N PRO A 83 -6.09 -26.66 -5.14
CA PRO A 83 -6.19 -27.00 -3.72
C PRO A 83 -4.92 -27.55 -3.08
N ALA A 84 -4.00 -28.10 -3.87
CA ALA A 84 -2.73 -28.60 -3.36
C ALA A 84 -1.84 -27.48 -2.77
N TRP A 85 -2.11 -26.22 -3.08
CA TRP A 85 -1.30 -25.07 -2.60
C TRP A 85 -1.86 -24.38 -1.35
N VAL A 86 -2.92 -24.87 -0.75
CA VAL A 86 -3.49 -24.32 0.48
C VAL A 86 -2.40 -24.15 1.56
N ARG A 87 -1.55 -25.18 1.76
CA ARG A 87 -0.46 -25.12 2.73
C ARG A 87 0.65 -24.14 2.34
N ASP A 88 0.94 -24.01 1.04
CA ASP A 88 1.94 -23.07 0.53
C ASP A 88 1.48 -21.63 0.77
N PHE A 89 0.21 -21.31 0.48
CA PHE A 89 -0.36 -19.98 0.74
C PHE A 89 -0.50 -19.69 2.23
N ALA A 90 -0.91 -20.64 3.05
CA ALA A 90 -0.94 -20.49 4.50
C ALA A 90 0.46 -20.23 5.09
N ALA A 91 1.49 -20.93 4.60
CA ALA A 91 2.86 -20.68 5.00
C ALA A 91 3.36 -19.28 4.55
N SER A 92 2.97 -18.82 3.35
CA SER A 92 3.28 -17.47 2.88
C SER A 92 2.57 -16.40 3.73
N TYR A 93 1.31 -16.61 4.11
CA TYR A 93 0.58 -15.75 5.06
C TYR A 93 1.34 -15.64 6.39
N ARG A 94 1.80 -16.75 6.97
CA ARG A 94 2.57 -16.74 8.22
C ARG A 94 3.81 -15.87 8.13
N ARG A 95 4.55 -15.94 7.02
CA ARG A 95 5.71 -15.06 6.80
C ARG A 95 5.31 -13.60 6.74
N ALA A 96 4.17 -13.32 6.10
CA ALA A 96 3.66 -11.98 5.92
C ALA A 96 3.10 -11.34 7.21
N GLU A 97 2.90 -12.08 8.30
CA GLU A 97 2.50 -11.51 9.60
C GLU A 97 3.55 -10.53 10.15
N ALA A 98 4.83 -10.72 9.81
CA ALA A 98 5.92 -9.84 10.20
C ALA A 98 6.17 -8.67 9.22
N ASP A 99 5.47 -8.65 8.07
CA ASP A 99 5.65 -7.58 7.09
C ASP A 99 5.09 -6.25 7.61
N PRO A 100 5.75 -5.13 7.29
CA PRO A 100 5.25 -3.81 7.64
C PRO A 100 3.96 -3.45 6.89
N GLU A 101 3.68 -4.11 5.76
CA GLU A 101 2.56 -3.84 4.87
C GLU A 101 1.72 -5.09 4.61
N ASN A 102 0.53 -4.90 4.04
CA ASN A 102 -0.49 -5.94 3.99
C ASN A 102 -0.51 -6.74 2.68
N ASP A 103 0.22 -6.32 1.65
CA ASP A 103 0.06 -6.85 0.29
C ASP A 103 0.16 -8.37 0.21
N ALA A 104 1.22 -8.95 0.75
CA ALA A 104 1.39 -10.40 0.73
C ALA A 104 0.37 -11.13 1.62
N ARG A 105 -0.06 -10.51 2.74
CA ARG A 105 -1.14 -11.06 3.59
C ARG A 105 -2.47 -11.11 2.86
N LEU A 106 -2.85 -9.99 2.23
CA LEU A 106 -4.12 -9.87 1.51
C LEU A 106 -4.12 -10.76 0.26
N ALA A 107 -3.00 -10.85 -0.46
CA ALA A 107 -2.86 -11.76 -1.58
C ALA A 107 -3.07 -13.23 -1.15
N ALA A 108 -2.44 -13.65 -0.04
CA ALA A 108 -2.60 -15.01 0.49
C ALA A 108 -4.04 -15.30 0.93
N VAL A 109 -4.71 -14.36 1.60
CA VAL A 109 -6.13 -14.51 2.00
C VAL A 109 -7.03 -14.65 0.77
N ASN A 110 -6.82 -13.86 -0.29
CA ASN A 110 -7.59 -13.96 -1.52
C ASN A 110 -7.39 -15.32 -2.20
N ALA A 111 -6.15 -15.76 -2.37
CA ALA A 111 -5.83 -17.05 -2.99
C ALA A 111 -6.42 -18.24 -2.20
N LEU A 112 -6.35 -18.20 -0.88
CA LEU A 112 -6.99 -19.20 -0.03
C LEU A 112 -8.51 -19.18 -0.16
N ALA A 113 -9.12 -18.01 -0.21
CA ALA A 113 -10.56 -17.88 -0.40
C ALA A 113 -11.00 -18.40 -1.77
N ASP A 114 -10.28 -18.08 -2.83
CA ASP A 114 -10.55 -18.55 -4.18
C ASP A 114 -10.51 -20.07 -4.29
N ILE A 115 -9.56 -20.73 -3.62
CA ILE A 115 -9.55 -22.19 -3.50
C ILE A 115 -10.76 -22.66 -2.69
N GLY A 116 -11.08 -22.03 -1.58
CA GLY A 116 -12.25 -22.37 -0.76
C GLY A 116 -13.57 -22.27 -1.50
N ASP A 117 -13.67 -21.40 -2.50
CA ASP A 117 -14.87 -21.20 -3.30
C ASP A 117 -15.11 -22.35 -4.32
N LEU A 118 -14.13 -23.23 -4.56
CA LEU A 118 -14.26 -24.35 -5.50
C LEU A 118 -15.25 -25.44 -5.03
N SER A 119 -15.30 -25.71 -3.74
CA SER A 119 -16.20 -26.72 -3.17
C SER A 119 -16.31 -26.60 -1.65
N PRO A 120 -17.37 -27.18 -1.04
CA PRO A 120 -17.47 -27.26 0.42
C PRO A 120 -16.29 -27.99 1.09
N ALA A 121 -15.72 -29.01 0.43
CA ALA A 121 -14.55 -29.73 0.93
C ALA A 121 -13.29 -28.87 0.91
N ALA A 122 -13.06 -28.12 -0.18
CA ALA A 122 -11.95 -27.17 -0.28
C ALA A 122 -12.09 -26.04 0.76
N ARG A 123 -13.32 -25.54 0.97
CA ARG A 123 -13.62 -24.56 2.01
C ARG A 123 -13.24 -25.07 3.40
N ALA A 124 -13.64 -26.30 3.73
CA ALA A 124 -13.32 -26.90 5.03
C ALA A 124 -11.81 -27.09 5.22
N ASP A 125 -11.08 -27.48 4.17
CA ASP A 125 -9.62 -27.61 4.22
C ASP A 125 -8.92 -26.26 4.43
N VAL A 126 -9.36 -25.23 3.73
CA VAL A 126 -8.85 -23.87 3.89
C VAL A 126 -9.14 -23.35 5.31
N GLU A 127 -10.37 -23.51 5.81
CA GLU A 127 -10.72 -23.08 7.17
C GLU A 127 -9.86 -23.79 8.22
N ALA A 128 -9.63 -25.08 8.07
CA ALA A 128 -8.79 -25.86 8.99
C ALA A 128 -7.30 -25.46 8.89
N SER A 129 -6.78 -25.32 7.69
CA SER A 129 -5.36 -25.06 7.43
C SER A 129 -4.96 -23.60 7.61
N PHE A 130 -5.91 -22.66 7.58
CA PHE A 130 -5.68 -21.22 7.69
C PHE A 130 -6.38 -20.63 8.92
N LEU A 131 -7.72 -20.52 8.92
CA LEU A 131 -8.43 -19.76 9.97
C LEU A 131 -8.31 -20.40 11.36
N ALA A 132 -8.38 -21.74 11.45
CA ALA A 132 -8.21 -22.47 12.70
C ALA A 132 -6.75 -22.58 13.14
N ALA A 133 -5.82 -22.60 12.17
CA ALA A 133 -4.40 -22.79 12.44
C ALA A 133 -3.66 -21.51 12.83
N PHE A 134 -4.24 -20.34 12.58
CA PHE A 134 -3.61 -19.05 12.85
C PHE A 134 -4.38 -18.26 13.92
N PRO A 135 -3.66 -17.51 14.80
CA PRO A 135 -4.31 -16.61 15.73
C PRO A 135 -5.03 -15.48 14.97
N ARG A 136 -5.97 -14.82 15.65
CA ARG A 136 -6.63 -13.62 15.14
C ARG A 136 -5.59 -12.60 14.67
N SER A 137 -5.69 -12.18 13.43
CA SER A 137 -4.83 -11.12 12.91
C SER A 137 -5.07 -9.79 13.65
N PRO A 138 -4.03 -9.08 14.13
CA PRO A 138 -4.18 -7.74 14.67
C PRO A 138 -4.57 -6.73 13.58
N ASP A 139 -4.27 -7.04 12.32
CA ASP A 139 -4.52 -6.16 11.19
C ASP A 139 -6.00 -6.13 10.81
N TYR A 140 -6.55 -4.91 10.84
CA TYR A 140 -7.96 -4.66 10.52
C TYR A 140 -8.32 -5.03 9.08
N LEU A 141 -7.44 -4.70 8.11
CA LEU A 141 -7.71 -4.94 6.69
C LEU A 141 -7.75 -6.43 6.39
N THR A 142 -6.86 -7.21 7.01
CA THR A 142 -6.87 -8.67 6.91
C THR A 142 -8.17 -9.24 7.47
N ARG A 143 -8.63 -8.81 8.66
CA ARG A 143 -9.90 -9.29 9.23
C ARG A 143 -11.10 -8.90 8.39
N ARG A 144 -11.11 -7.66 7.85
CA ARG A 144 -12.15 -7.19 6.95
C ARG A 144 -12.22 -8.03 5.68
N LEU A 145 -11.06 -8.32 5.08
CA LEU A 145 -11.01 -9.17 3.89
C LEU A 145 -11.48 -10.60 4.18
N VAL A 146 -11.08 -11.19 5.32
CA VAL A 146 -11.57 -12.51 5.75
C VAL A 146 -13.09 -12.50 5.92
N ALA A 147 -13.65 -11.45 6.54
CA ALA A 147 -15.12 -11.31 6.65
C ALA A 147 -15.81 -11.25 5.28
N GLN A 148 -15.25 -10.50 4.34
CA GLN A 148 -15.78 -10.36 2.99
C GLN A 148 -15.71 -11.66 2.19
N ARG A 149 -14.62 -12.41 2.30
CA ARG A 149 -14.36 -13.61 1.50
C ARG A 149 -14.90 -14.89 2.15
N PHE A 150 -14.86 -15.00 3.46
CA PHE A 150 -15.28 -16.21 4.20
C PHE A 150 -16.63 -16.04 4.90
N GLY A 151 -17.12 -14.82 5.04
CA GLY A 151 -18.34 -14.48 5.75
C GLY A 151 -18.11 -14.13 7.22
N ASP A 152 -18.95 -13.22 7.74
CA ASP A 152 -18.89 -12.73 9.11
C ASP A 152 -19.02 -13.85 10.16
N ALA A 153 -19.86 -14.85 9.89
CA ALA A 153 -20.05 -15.98 10.82
C ALA A 153 -18.77 -16.82 10.94
N THR A 154 -18.09 -17.10 9.82
CA THR A 154 -16.82 -17.82 9.81
C THR A 154 -15.73 -17.03 10.51
N LEU A 155 -15.60 -15.72 10.21
CA LEU A 155 -14.63 -14.87 10.91
C LEU A 155 -14.85 -14.91 12.43
N ARG A 156 -16.11 -14.70 12.89
CA ARG A 156 -16.46 -14.70 14.33
C ARG A 156 -16.12 -16.02 15.02
N ARG A 157 -16.30 -17.12 14.31
CA ARG A 157 -15.99 -18.47 14.82
C ARG A 157 -14.50 -18.66 15.12
N TYR A 158 -13.62 -18.16 14.27
CA TYR A 158 -12.17 -18.43 14.37
C TYR A 158 -11.41 -17.26 15.00
N TRP A 159 -11.71 -16.02 14.58
CA TRP A 159 -10.93 -14.82 14.93
C TRP A 159 -11.73 -13.77 15.71
N GLY A 160 -13.02 -14.00 15.95
CA GLY A 160 -13.90 -13.01 16.57
C GLY A 160 -14.35 -11.92 15.59
N PRO A 161 -14.96 -10.84 16.06
CA PRO A 161 -15.52 -9.80 15.20
C PRO A 161 -14.43 -9.01 14.45
N VAL A 162 -14.81 -8.40 13.31
CA VAL A 162 -13.92 -7.47 12.56
C VAL A 162 -13.43 -6.35 13.47
N PHE A 163 -14.35 -5.75 14.23
CA PHE A 163 -14.06 -4.72 15.25
C PHE A 163 -13.81 -5.34 16.62
N PRO A 164 -13.09 -4.67 17.51
CA PRO A 164 -12.60 -3.29 17.38
C PRO A 164 -11.38 -3.18 16.46
N ILE A 165 -11.21 -1.97 15.91
CA ILE A 165 -9.97 -1.57 15.28
C ILE A 165 -8.96 -1.27 16.39
N GLU A 166 -7.85 -1.98 16.36
CA GLU A 166 -6.75 -1.75 17.31
C GLU A 166 -5.87 -0.63 16.77
N THR A 167 -6.13 0.60 17.23
CA THR A 167 -5.39 1.78 16.77
C THR A 167 -4.05 1.95 17.51
N GLY A 168 -3.81 1.18 18.57
CA GLY A 168 -2.67 1.35 19.46
C GLY A 168 -2.70 2.64 20.28
N ARG A 169 -3.80 3.40 20.26
CA ARG A 169 -3.98 4.66 20.98
C ARG A 169 -4.99 4.53 22.11
N SER A 170 -4.67 5.14 23.24
CA SER A 170 -5.58 5.26 24.39
C SER A 170 -6.64 6.34 24.15
N MET A 171 -7.73 6.29 24.90
CA MET A 171 -8.75 7.35 24.90
C MET A 171 -8.20 8.71 25.36
N GLU A 172 -7.14 8.71 26.18
CA GLU A 172 -6.49 9.95 26.61
C GLU A 172 -5.75 10.62 25.46
N GLU A 173 -5.03 9.86 24.66
CA GLU A 173 -4.38 10.38 23.44
C GLU A 173 -5.38 10.99 22.45
N TYR A 174 -6.56 10.36 22.26
CA TYR A 174 -7.63 10.95 21.46
C TYR A 174 -8.20 12.24 22.04
N ARG A 175 -8.37 12.31 23.36
CA ARG A 175 -8.80 13.53 24.04
C ARG A 175 -7.76 14.65 23.91
N ASP A 176 -6.49 14.32 24.00
CA ASP A 176 -5.40 15.29 23.82
C ASP A 176 -5.32 15.80 22.39
N LEU A 177 -5.53 14.95 21.39
CA LEU A 177 -5.68 15.35 19.99
C LEU A 177 -6.85 16.34 19.82
N ALA A 178 -8.00 16.01 20.40
CA ALA A 178 -9.17 16.89 20.34
C ALA A 178 -8.90 18.25 21.03
N ARG A 179 -8.27 18.26 22.21
CA ARG A 179 -7.90 19.49 22.90
C ARG A 179 -6.94 20.32 22.05
N ARG A 180 -5.89 19.72 21.51
CA ARG A 180 -4.88 20.41 20.71
C ARG A 180 -5.46 21.03 19.45
N TYR A 181 -6.16 20.26 18.64
CA TYR A 181 -6.52 20.67 17.29
C TYR A 181 -7.98 21.14 17.17
N ILE A 182 -8.93 20.47 17.81
CA ILE A 182 -10.35 20.82 17.68
C ILE A 182 -10.71 21.98 18.61
N LEU A 183 -10.20 21.97 19.86
CA LEU A 183 -10.45 23.05 20.80
C LEU A 183 -9.44 24.22 20.68
N GLY A 184 -8.54 24.17 19.68
CA GLY A 184 -7.68 25.28 19.32
C GLY A 184 -6.54 25.57 20.28
N GLN A 185 -6.14 24.63 21.16
CA GLN A 185 -5.01 24.80 22.08
C GLN A 185 -3.64 24.83 21.34
N ALA A 186 -3.56 24.20 20.15
CA ALA A 186 -2.42 24.32 19.29
C ALA A 186 -2.88 24.44 17.84
N ARG A 187 -2.19 25.27 17.07
CA ARG A 187 -2.34 25.32 15.62
C ARG A 187 -1.04 24.77 15.04
N PRO A 188 -1.06 23.67 14.25
CA PRO A 188 0.13 23.30 13.52
C PRO A 188 0.48 24.49 12.62
N GLY A 189 1.72 24.92 12.72
CA GLY A 189 2.27 25.93 11.82
C GLY A 189 2.33 25.40 10.38
N SER A 190 2.96 26.16 9.51
CA SER A 190 3.33 25.68 8.20
C SER A 190 4.39 24.58 8.31
N VAL A 191 4.36 23.63 7.38
CA VAL A 191 5.34 22.56 7.23
C VAL A 191 6.05 22.77 5.90
N THR A 192 7.36 22.61 5.88
CA THR A 192 8.16 22.74 4.66
C THR A 192 8.61 21.38 4.17
N ILE A 193 8.27 21.04 2.93
CA ILE A 193 8.88 19.92 2.20
C ILE A 193 10.11 20.46 1.48
N GLU A 194 11.29 20.08 1.93
CA GLU A 194 12.57 20.40 1.29
C GLU A 194 12.84 19.35 0.21
N THR A 195 12.97 19.77 -1.05
CA THR A 195 13.18 18.87 -2.18
C THR A 195 14.49 19.19 -2.92
N ASP A 196 14.85 18.36 -3.91
CA ASP A 196 15.98 18.65 -4.81
C ASP A 196 15.71 19.87 -5.71
N ARG A 197 14.44 20.31 -5.86
CA ARG A 197 14.03 21.46 -6.67
C ARG A 197 13.83 22.75 -5.87
N GLY A 198 13.82 22.66 -4.54
CA GLY A 198 13.54 23.77 -3.64
C GLY A 198 12.53 23.38 -2.57
N ASN A 199 11.91 24.36 -1.96
CA ASN A 199 11.01 24.19 -0.84
C ASN A 199 9.55 24.40 -1.24
N VAL A 200 8.67 23.49 -0.80
CA VAL A 200 7.21 23.64 -0.87
C VAL A 200 6.69 23.81 0.55
N VAL A 201 5.99 24.91 0.82
CA VAL A 201 5.43 25.19 2.14
C VAL A 201 3.95 24.85 2.17
N LEU A 202 3.56 24.07 3.16
CA LEU A 202 2.20 23.57 3.36
C LEU A 202 1.57 24.20 4.61
N GLN A 203 0.31 24.62 4.49
CA GLN A 203 -0.55 24.88 5.65
C GLN A 203 -1.38 23.62 5.91
N LEU A 204 -1.34 23.11 7.14
CA LEU A 204 -2.09 21.89 7.52
C LEU A 204 -3.47 22.25 8.11
N TYR A 205 -4.46 21.40 7.84
CA TYR A 205 -5.85 21.53 8.26
C TYR A 205 -6.18 20.63 9.46
N ALA A 206 -5.51 20.89 10.60
CA ALA A 206 -5.64 20.02 11.76
C ALA A 206 -7.02 20.03 12.44
N TYR A 207 -7.84 21.05 12.17
CA TYR A 207 -9.22 21.09 12.66
C TYR A 207 -10.11 20.12 11.86
N GLU A 208 -9.91 20.05 10.55
CA GLU A 208 -10.70 19.22 9.64
C GLU A 208 -10.23 17.77 9.58
N ALA A 209 -8.90 17.53 9.79
CA ALA A 209 -8.28 16.21 9.68
C ALA A 209 -7.23 15.99 10.80
N PRO A 210 -7.64 16.01 12.09
CA PRO A 210 -6.72 15.98 13.22
C PRO A 210 -5.86 14.70 13.29
N LEU A 211 -6.43 13.52 12.98
CA LEU A 211 -5.69 12.26 13.00
C LEU A 211 -4.68 12.18 11.85
N THR A 212 -5.07 12.63 10.67
CA THR A 212 -4.23 12.63 9.48
C THR A 212 -3.05 13.59 9.65
N VAL A 213 -3.31 14.80 10.14
CA VAL A 213 -2.27 15.79 10.42
C VAL A 213 -1.30 15.28 11.49
N GLU A 214 -1.80 14.73 12.60
CA GLU A 214 -0.95 14.17 13.65
C GLU A 214 -0.10 13.00 13.15
N ASN A 215 -0.68 12.10 12.35
CA ASN A 215 0.06 11.00 11.75
C ASN A 215 1.18 11.51 10.84
N PHE A 216 0.86 12.45 9.95
CA PHE A 216 1.83 13.07 9.03
C PHE A 216 2.97 13.74 9.79
N LEU A 217 2.65 14.56 10.80
CA LEU A 217 3.65 15.26 11.61
C LEU A 217 4.51 14.28 12.43
N ARG A 218 3.93 13.24 13.00
CA ARG A 218 4.66 12.20 13.73
C ARG A 218 5.65 11.47 12.85
N LEU A 219 5.28 11.17 11.61
CA LEU A 219 6.17 10.56 10.62
C LEU A 219 7.29 11.53 10.22
N ALA A 220 6.98 12.80 10.00
CA ALA A 220 7.97 13.86 9.72
C ALA A 220 8.98 14.02 10.86
N ASP A 221 8.51 14.09 12.11
CA ASP A 221 9.38 14.20 13.31
C ASP A 221 10.33 12.98 13.46
N ARG A 222 9.89 11.80 13.00
CA ARG A 222 10.72 10.59 12.95
C ARG A 222 11.62 10.51 11.72
N ARG A 223 11.65 11.55 10.90
CA ARG A 223 12.39 11.60 9.62
C ARG A 223 12.01 10.48 8.66
N TYR A 224 10.77 9.99 8.74
CA TYR A 224 10.29 8.89 7.91
C TYR A 224 10.32 9.21 6.41
N PHE A 225 10.11 10.46 6.04
CA PHE A 225 10.09 10.93 4.66
C PHE A 225 11.49 11.30 4.12
N ASP A 226 12.52 11.35 4.96
CA ASP A 226 13.85 11.77 4.56
C ASP A 226 14.45 10.83 3.51
N GLY A 227 14.83 11.37 2.35
CA GLY A 227 15.37 10.61 1.23
C GLY A 227 14.30 9.93 0.37
N GLY A 228 13.02 10.07 0.69
CA GLY A 228 11.89 9.64 -0.14
C GLY A 228 11.98 10.21 -1.56
N ARG A 229 11.28 9.60 -2.49
CA ARG A 229 11.30 10.03 -3.90
C ARG A 229 9.89 10.07 -4.44
N TRP A 230 9.54 11.18 -5.05
CA TRP A 230 8.26 11.29 -5.76
C TRP A 230 8.11 10.13 -6.74
N HIS A 231 7.51 9.04 -6.28
CA HIS A 231 7.41 7.80 -7.05
C HIS A 231 6.38 7.90 -8.17
N ARG A 232 5.44 8.84 -8.06
CA ARG A 232 4.41 9.08 -9.06
C ARG A 232 4.24 10.58 -9.28
N VAL A 233 4.45 11.01 -10.52
CA VAL A 233 4.20 12.39 -10.97
C VAL A 233 3.38 12.33 -12.25
N VAL A 234 2.13 12.79 -12.17
CA VAL A 234 1.22 12.82 -13.32
C VAL A 234 0.91 14.28 -13.63
N PRO A 235 1.37 14.81 -14.76
CA PRO A 235 1.13 16.20 -15.14
C PRO A 235 -0.38 16.55 -15.13
N ASN A 236 -0.71 17.74 -14.67
CA ASN A 236 -2.08 18.23 -14.52
C ASN A 236 -2.97 17.38 -13.59
N PHE A 237 -2.39 16.46 -12.83
CA PHE A 237 -3.09 15.67 -11.85
C PHE A 237 -2.43 15.80 -10.47
N VAL A 238 -1.49 14.92 -10.12
CA VAL A 238 -0.86 14.91 -8.78
C VAL A 238 0.63 14.59 -8.84
N ILE A 239 1.34 15.02 -7.80
CA ILE A 239 2.60 14.42 -7.36
C ILE A 239 2.33 13.62 -6.09
N GLN A 240 2.89 12.43 -5.97
CA GLN A 240 2.65 11.51 -4.86
C GLN A 240 3.96 10.90 -4.34
N ASP A 241 4.12 10.92 -3.01
CA ASP A 241 5.20 10.23 -2.30
C ASP A 241 4.74 9.82 -0.89
N GLY A 242 5.71 9.53 0.00
CA GLY A 242 5.48 8.97 1.34
C GLY A 242 5.60 7.45 1.36
N ASP A 243 6.05 6.88 0.26
CA ASP A 243 6.36 5.47 0.12
C ASP A 243 7.85 5.21 0.31
N PRO A 244 8.28 4.52 1.40
CA PRO A 244 9.69 4.22 1.64
C PRO A 244 10.29 3.25 0.60
N ARG A 245 9.47 2.47 -0.09
CA ARG A 245 9.89 1.58 -1.18
C ARG A 245 10.06 2.34 -2.50
N GLY A 246 9.25 3.38 -2.70
CA GLY A 246 9.21 4.18 -3.91
C GLY A 246 8.66 3.46 -5.14
N ASP A 247 7.80 2.45 -4.94
CA ASP A 247 7.12 1.67 -5.99
C ASP A 247 5.58 1.76 -5.88
N GLY A 248 5.07 2.53 -4.91
CA GLY A 248 3.65 2.74 -4.67
C GLY A 248 3.05 1.79 -3.65
N SER A 249 3.77 0.75 -3.22
CA SER A 249 3.25 -0.27 -2.31
C SER A 249 3.75 -0.12 -0.86
N GLY A 250 4.65 0.82 -0.58
CA GLY A 250 5.21 1.02 0.74
C GLY A 250 4.37 1.89 1.67
N GLY A 251 4.47 1.63 2.98
CA GLY A 251 3.78 2.34 4.04
C GLY A 251 4.47 2.21 5.41
N PRO A 252 3.88 2.81 6.46
CA PRO A 252 4.47 2.87 7.80
C PRO A 252 4.16 1.65 8.69
N GLY A 253 3.53 0.61 8.13
CA GLY A 253 3.04 -0.54 8.89
C GLY A 253 1.78 -0.31 9.72
N THR A 254 1.18 0.88 9.63
CA THR A 254 -0.05 1.26 10.32
C THR A 254 -0.96 2.04 9.39
N VAL A 255 -2.26 1.93 9.60
CA VAL A 255 -3.27 2.69 8.85
C VAL A 255 -4.07 3.59 9.78
N ILE A 256 -4.64 4.65 9.23
CA ILE A 256 -5.54 5.58 9.91
C ILE A 256 -6.89 5.61 9.20
N ARG A 257 -7.92 5.99 9.94
CA ARG A 257 -9.25 6.23 9.38
C ARG A 257 -9.25 7.46 8.48
N ASP A 258 -10.11 7.41 7.47
CA ASP A 258 -10.38 8.57 6.65
C ASP A 258 -11.10 9.67 7.44
N GLU A 259 -10.70 10.90 7.20
CA GLU A 259 -11.32 12.11 7.75
C GLU A 259 -11.88 12.95 6.60
N ILE A 260 -12.85 12.35 5.88
CA ILE A 260 -13.48 12.99 4.73
C ILE A 260 -14.14 14.30 5.17
N ASN A 261 -13.79 15.39 4.50
CA ASN A 261 -14.23 16.73 4.84
C ASN A 261 -14.69 17.51 3.61
N ARG A 262 -15.13 18.77 3.78
CA ARG A 262 -15.70 19.61 2.71
C ARG A 262 -14.65 20.41 1.91
N ARG A 263 -13.35 20.21 2.19
CA ARG A 263 -12.29 20.84 1.42
C ARG A 263 -12.27 20.24 0.02
N ARG A 264 -12.02 21.10 -0.97
CA ARG A 264 -11.92 20.69 -2.36
C ARG A 264 -10.48 20.37 -2.73
N TYR A 265 -10.34 19.54 -3.72
CA TYR A 265 -9.05 19.28 -4.36
C TYR A 265 -8.77 20.35 -5.42
N ASP A 266 -8.64 21.61 -4.98
CA ASP A 266 -8.11 22.69 -5.81
C ASP A 266 -6.60 22.47 -6.04
N ARG A 267 -5.98 23.29 -6.92
CA ARG A 267 -4.53 23.24 -7.11
C ARG A 267 -3.79 23.40 -5.78
N GLY A 268 -2.81 22.54 -5.52
CA GLY A 268 -2.00 22.55 -4.31
C GLY A 268 -2.67 21.90 -3.09
N ALA A 269 -3.83 21.28 -3.24
CA ALA A 269 -4.45 20.54 -2.15
C ALA A 269 -3.58 19.32 -1.78
N LEU A 270 -3.37 19.13 -0.48
CA LEU A 270 -2.65 18.00 0.10
C LEU A 270 -3.64 16.93 0.53
N GLY A 271 -3.55 15.76 -0.08
CA GLY A 271 -4.45 14.62 0.15
C GLY A 271 -3.74 13.38 0.66
N MET A 272 -4.44 12.57 1.45
CA MET A 272 -3.98 11.25 1.88
C MET A 272 -4.27 10.23 0.79
N ALA A 273 -3.24 9.52 0.33
CA ALA A 273 -3.41 8.44 -0.63
C ALA A 273 -3.97 7.19 0.05
N LEU A 274 -4.88 6.48 -0.62
CA LEU A 274 -5.61 5.34 -0.11
C LEU A 274 -5.57 4.17 -1.10
N SER A 275 -5.59 2.96 -0.56
CA SER A 275 -5.86 1.70 -1.28
C SER A 275 -7.27 1.17 -0.95
N GLY A 276 -8.24 2.07 -0.82
CA GLY A 276 -9.60 1.84 -0.36
C GLY A 276 -9.91 2.56 0.96
N PRO A 277 -11.14 2.51 1.47
CA PRO A 277 -11.53 3.21 2.69
C PRO A 277 -10.71 2.81 3.92
N ASP A 278 -10.34 3.79 4.76
CA ASP A 278 -9.62 3.59 6.02
C ASP A 278 -8.23 2.93 5.86
N THR A 279 -7.54 3.23 4.75
CA THR A 279 -6.21 2.68 4.46
C THR A 279 -5.10 3.73 4.42
N GLY A 280 -5.38 4.97 4.86
CA GLY A 280 -4.39 6.03 4.93
C GLY A 280 -3.18 5.60 5.78
N GLY A 281 -1.98 5.78 5.26
CA GLY A 281 -0.73 5.43 5.92
C GLY A 281 0.24 6.60 5.94
N SER A 282 1.28 6.51 5.13
CA SER A 282 2.27 7.57 4.94
C SER A 282 2.20 8.24 3.57
N GLN A 283 1.58 7.58 2.58
CA GLN A 283 1.54 8.14 1.24
C GLN A 283 0.59 9.33 1.16
N PHE A 284 1.06 10.40 0.57
CA PHE A 284 0.32 11.64 0.35
C PHE A 284 0.52 12.13 -1.08
N PHE A 285 -0.40 12.96 -1.53
CA PHE A 285 -0.30 13.59 -2.85
C PHE A 285 -0.62 15.08 -2.78
N ILE A 286 -0.07 15.85 -3.72
CA ILE A 286 -0.36 17.26 -3.92
C ILE A 286 -0.89 17.44 -5.34
N THR A 287 -2.01 18.15 -5.50
CA THR A 287 -2.64 18.35 -6.79
C THR A 287 -1.94 19.45 -7.60
N HIS A 288 -1.67 19.20 -8.89
CA HIS A 288 -1.17 20.22 -9.83
C HIS A 288 -2.26 21.15 -10.36
N SER A 289 -3.48 20.65 -10.44
CA SER A 289 -4.66 21.39 -10.91
C SER A 289 -5.90 20.92 -10.15
N PRO A 290 -7.05 21.60 -10.23
CA PRO A 290 -8.27 21.17 -9.57
C PRO A 290 -8.69 19.75 -9.99
N GLN A 291 -9.04 18.91 -9.00
CA GLN A 291 -9.40 17.51 -9.19
C GLN A 291 -10.75 17.21 -8.51
N PRO A 292 -11.86 17.73 -9.01
CA PRO A 292 -13.17 17.64 -8.34
C PRO A 292 -13.68 16.19 -8.19
N HIS A 293 -13.17 15.26 -8.99
CA HIS A 293 -13.51 13.83 -8.87
C HIS A 293 -12.92 13.16 -7.62
N LEU A 294 -11.96 13.80 -6.93
CA LEU A 294 -11.40 13.33 -5.66
C LEU A 294 -12.19 13.89 -4.46
N ASP A 295 -13.02 14.92 -4.65
CA ASP A 295 -13.80 15.55 -3.58
C ASP A 295 -14.70 14.52 -2.88
N GLY A 296 -14.67 14.51 -1.56
CA GLY A 296 -15.46 13.56 -0.76
C GLY A 296 -14.99 12.10 -0.77
N GLY A 297 -13.98 11.77 -1.58
CA GLY A 297 -13.41 10.41 -1.66
C GLY A 297 -12.10 10.22 -0.88
N TYR A 298 -11.39 11.32 -0.64
CA TYR A 298 -10.10 11.31 0.04
C TYR A 298 -10.03 12.43 1.07
N THR A 299 -9.23 12.23 2.13
CA THR A 299 -8.99 13.23 3.16
C THR A 299 -8.11 14.35 2.63
N VAL A 300 -8.61 15.58 2.57
CA VAL A 300 -7.80 16.80 2.38
C VAL A 300 -7.29 17.25 3.74
N PHE A 301 -5.98 17.29 3.95
CA PHE A 301 -5.42 17.65 5.25
C PHE A 301 -4.45 18.84 5.23
N GLY A 302 -4.36 19.54 4.10
CA GLY A 302 -3.57 20.75 3.96
C GLY A 302 -3.58 21.32 2.56
N HIS A 303 -2.77 22.36 2.37
CA HIS A 303 -2.58 22.90 1.02
C HIS A 303 -1.28 23.70 0.93
N VAL A 304 -0.75 23.87 -0.28
CA VAL A 304 0.46 24.66 -0.60
C VAL A 304 0.19 26.14 -0.41
N VAL A 305 1.03 26.82 0.34
CA VAL A 305 0.98 28.26 0.58
C VAL A 305 2.18 29.03 -0.02
N ALA A 306 3.29 28.32 -0.31
CA ALA A 306 4.45 28.87 -1.00
C ALA A 306 5.23 27.76 -1.72
N GLY A 307 6.07 28.13 -2.70
CA GLY A 307 6.84 27.19 -3.52
C GLY A 307 6.04 26.61 -4.67
N TRP A 308 5.13 27.39 -5.24
CA TRP A 308 4.30 27.01 -6.37
C TRP A 308 5.09 26.70 -7.64
N ASP A 309 6.16 27.43 -7.88
CA ASP A 309 7.13 27.20 -8.94
C ASP A 309 7.90 25.90 -8.74
N VAL A 310 8.28 25.62 -7.49
CA VAL A 310 8.93 24.35 -7.12
C VAL A 310 7.99 23.16 -7.36
N LEU A 311 6.71 23.29 -6.99
CA LEU A 311 5.70 22.24 -7.22
C LEU A 311 5.63 21.84 -8.70
N ASP A 312 5.70 22.82 -9.62
CA ASP A 312 5.64 22.59 -11.05
C ASP A 312 6.94 21.99 -11.64
N LEU A 313 8.07 22.14 -10.94
CA LEU A 313 9.36 21.62 -11.36
C LEU A 313 9.65 20.20 -10.90
N ILE A 314 8.89 19.69 -9.94
CA ILE A 314 9.09 18.33 -9.41
C ILE A 314 8.78 17.30 -10.50
N VAL A 315 9.73 16.40 -10.72
CA VAL A 315 9.58 15.27 -11.62
C VAL A 315 9.72 13.94 -10.88
N GLN A 316 9.22 12.88 -11.50
CA GLN A 316 9.31 11.54 -10.91
C GLN A 316 10.77 11.16 -10.64
N GLY A 317 11.04 10.73 -9.41
CA GLY A 317 12.38 10.37 -8.95
C GLY A 317 13.12 11.48 -8.21
N ASP A 318 12.66 12.73 -8.24
CA ASP A 318 13.21 13.80 -7.38
C ASP A 318 13.04 13.43 -5.90
N ARG A 319 13.95 13.93 -5.04
CA ARG A 319 13.96 13.55 -3.63
C ARG A 319 13.19 14.54 -2.76
N ILE A 320 12.53 14.00 -1.74
CA ILE A 320 12.23 14.71 -0.51
C ILE A 320 13.48 14.61 0.35
N ARG A 321 14.16 15.74 0.60
CA ARG A 321 15.32 15.79 1.48
C ARG A 321 14.90 15.69 2.93
N ARG A 322 13.82 16.39 3.26
CA ARG A 322 13.26 16.46 4.60
C ARG A 322 11.86 17.07 4.57
N ILE A 323 11.02 16.71 5.56
CA ILE A 323 9.82 17.45 5.91
C ILE A 323 10.05 18.07 7.30
N ALA A 324 10.07 19.40 7.37
CA ALA A 324 10.39 20.18 8.58
C ALA A 324 9.18 21.03 9.02
N ARG A 325 9.01 21.18 10.35
CA ARG A 325 8.08 22.15 10.96
C ARG A 325 8.70 23.53 11.00
#